data_d74af019ea550601b535f3f8e71da483
#
_entry.id   d74af019ea550601b535f3f8e71da483
#
_cell.length_a   1.000
_cell.length_b   1.000
_cell.length_c   1.000
_cell.angle_alpha   90.00
_cell.angle_beta   90.00
_cell.angle_gamma   90.00
#
_symmetry.space_group_name_H-M   'P 1'
#
loop_
_entity.id
_entity.type
_entity.pdbx_description
1 polymer ?
#
loop_
_entity_poly.entity_id
_entity_poly.type
_entity_poly.pdbx_seq_one_letter_code
_entity_poly.pdbx_strand_id
1 'polypeptide(L)'
;CKAYEKAFEHYNRANALNSATMPEYSPGEFEDKIQQIINTLDSEWLKKYSSISDDKLIFICGMFRSGSTLIEQILAQHNLITPGGENEFFKRTLQESFPQRFAFAEEAVLKELAQRYLDYCKTCYGEFQVLTDKRPDNYLFLGLLKALFPNAKFIFTQRNKLDNCLSVY
;
A
#
# COMPACT_ATOMS: atom_id res chain seq x y z
N CYS A 1 1.62 25.91 24.78
CA CYS A 1 3.07 26.04 25.03
C CYS A 1 3.77 26.23 23.69
N LYS A 2 4.51 27.35 23.50
CA LYS A 2 5.20 27.67 22.22
C LYS A 2 6.71 27.34 22.27
N ALA A 3 7.09 26.20 22.86
CA ALA A 3 8.49 25.79 23.00
C ALA A 3 8.93 24.96 21.79
N TYR A 4 8.83 25.55 20.59
CA TYR A 4 9.13 24.83 19.33
C TYR A 4 10.59 24.40 19.23
N GLU A 5 11.55 25.24 19.66
CA GLU A 5 12.97 24.93 19.64
C GLU A 5 13.28 23.68 20.49
N LYS A 6 12.77 23.64 21.72
CA LYS A 6 12.95 22.47 22.60
C LYS A 6 12.28 21.21 22.02
N ALA A 7 11.13 21.35 21.36
CA ALA A 7 10.49 20.22 20.67
C ALA A 7 11.40 19.68 19.58
N PHE A 8 11.96 20.54 18.73
CA PHE A 8 12.90 20.14 17.68
C PHE A 8 14.16 19.47 18.22
N GLU A 9 14.76 19.98 19.32
CA GLU A 9 15.89 19.35 19.99
C GLU A 9 15.57 17.91 20.42
N HIS A 10 14.38 17.69 21.00
CA HIS A 10 13.93 16.36 21.40
C HIS A 10 13.67 15.44 20.21
N TYR A 11 13.05 15.92 19.12
CA TYR A 11 12.88 15.15 17.89
C TYR A 11 14.21 14.80 17.25
N ASN A 12 15.14 15.75 17.13
CA ASN A 12 16.49 15.51 16.61
C ASN A 12 17.20 14.40 17.39
N ARG A 13 17.13 14.45 18.72
CA ARG A 13 17.73 13.42 19.58
C ARG A 13 17.05 12.06 19.41
N ALA A 14 15.72 12.02 19.36
CA ALA A 14 14.96 10.78 19.16
C ALA A 14 15.28 10.16 17.80
N ASN A 15 15.31 10.96 16.74
CA ASN A 15 15.64 10.50 15.39
C ASN A 15 17.07 10.00 15.28
N ALA A 16 18.05 10.67 15.91
CA ALA A 16 19.42 10.21 15.93
C ALA A 16 19.58 8.85 16.63
N LEU A 17 18.87 8.64 17.76
CA LEU A 17 18.87 7.36 18.47
C LEU A 17 18.21 6.26 17.64
N ASN A 18 17.10 6.56 16.97
CA ASN A 18 16.40 5.62 16.12
C ASN A 18 17.25 5.22 14.90
N SER A 19 17.87 6.20 14.24
CA SER A 19 18.72 5.97 13.07
C SER A 19 19.93 5.07 13.40
N ALA A 20 20.46 5.14 14.61
CA ALA A 20 21.58 4.28 15.04
C ALA A 20 21.18 2.79 15.13
N THR A 21 19.89 2.47 15.19
CA THR A 21 19.37 1.09 15.31
C THR A 21 18.75 0.58 14.00
N MET A 22 18.61 1.45 12.99
CA MET A 22 18.00 1.09 11.70
C MET A 22 19.07 0.78 10.66
N PRO A 23 18.79 -0.12 9.69
CA PRO A 23 19.67 -0.30 8.54
C PRO A 23 19.84 1.02 7.79
N GLU A 24 21.01 1.24 7.22
CA GLU A 24 21.26 2.42 6.38
C GLU A 24 20.31 2.41 5.17
N TYR A 25 19.64 3.54 4.95
CA TYR A 25 18.76 3.70 3.80
C TYR A 25 19.57 3.92 2.53
N SER A 26 19.42 3.01 1.57
CA SER A 26 20.03 3.09 0.24
C SER A 26 18.99 3.55 -0.80
N PRO A 27 19.02 4.81 -1.26
CA PRO A 27 18.11 5.28 -2.31
C PRO A 27 18.23 4.46 -3.59
N GLY A 28 19.45 4.06 -4.00
CA GLY A 28 19.71 3.27 -5.19
C GLY A 28 19.03 1.89 -5.14
N GLU A 29 19.15 1.17 -4.01
CA GLU A 29 18.48 -0.13 -3.84
C GLU A 29 16.96 0.00 -3.92
N PHE A 30 16.41 1.08 -3.39
CA PHE A 30 14.98 1.34 -3.49
C PHE A 30 14.54 1.65 -4.93
N GLU A 31 15.29 2.47 -5.66
CA GLU A 31 15.04 2.79 -7.06
C GLU A 31 15.13 1.53 -7.93
N ASP A 32 16.15 0.69 -7.73
CA ASP A 32 16.31 -0.59 -8.42
C ASP A 32 15.13 -1.53 -8.17
N LYS A 33 14.64 -1.60 -6.93
CA LYS A 33 13.45 -2.37 -6.58
C LYS A 33 12.21 -1.88 -7.32
N ILE A 34 11.98 -0.57 -7.37
CA ILE A 34 10.86 0.02 -8.12
C ILE A 34 11.00 -0.32 -9.61
N GLN A 35 12.19 -0.18 -10.18
CA GLN A 35 12.41 -0.50 -11.60
C GLN A 35 12.17 -1.99 -11.89
N GLN A 36 12.57 -2.88 -11.00
CA GLN A 36 12.27 -4.31 -11.11
C GLN A 36 10.75 -4.59 -11.11
N ILE A 37 10.00 -3.91 -10.24
CA ILE A 37 8.53 -4.04 -10.21
C ILE A 37 7.93 -3.59 -11.54
N ILE A 38 8.33 -2.42 -12.05
CA ILE A 38 7.83 -1.86 -13.32
C ILE A 38 8.15 -2.80 -14.48
N ASN A 39 9.37 -3.33 -14.54
CA ASN A 39 9.81 -4.20 -15.63
C ASN A 39 9.17 -5.59 -15.58
N THR A 40 8.81 -6.07 -14.38
CA THR A 40 8.21 -7.40 -14.19
C THR A 40 6.70 -7.39 -14.42
N LEU A 41 6.02 -6.33 -13.94
CA LEU A 41 4.57 -6.18 -13.99
C LEU A 41 4.19 -5.08 -14.98
N ASP A 42 4.71 -5.16 -16.19
CA ASP A 42 4.51 -4.18 -17.24
C ASP A 42 3.10 -4.24 -17.86
N SER A 43 2.87 -3.41 -18.87
CA SER A 43 1.56 -3.34 -19.54
C SER A 43 1.19 -4.63 -20.28
N GLU A 44 2.16 -5.36 -20.81
CA GLU A 44 1.93 -6.63 -21.49
C GLU A 44 1.60 -7.73 -20.48
N TRP A 45 2.28 -7.75 -19.33
CA TRP A 45 1.95 -8.63 -18.23
C TRP A 45 0.51 -8.37 -17.73
N LEU A 46 0.15 -7.10 -17.51
CA LEU A 46 -1.20 -6.73 -17.04
C LEU A 46 -2.30 -7.19 -18.00
N LYS A 47 -2.10 -7.10 -19.32
CA LYS A 47 -3.09 -7.54 -20.32
C LYS A 47 -3.45 -9.02 -20.22
N LYS A 48 -2.52 -9.87 -19.76
CA LYS A 48 -2.74 -11.31 -19.61
C LYS A 48 -3.74 -11.67 -18.51
N TYR A 49 -3.89 -10.79 -17.50
CA TYR A 49 -4.59 -11.12 -16.25
C TYR A 49 -5.75 -10.17 -15.95
N SER A 50 -6.41 -9.60 -16.96
CA SER A 50 -7.39 -8.51 -16.80
C SER A 50 -8.78 -8.93 -16.26
N SER A 51 -8.98 -10.17 -15.78
CA SER A 51 -10.32 -10.64 -15.36
C SER A 51 -10.30 -11.71 -14.26
N ILE A 52 -9.55 -11.47 -13.18
CA ILE A 52 -9.39 -12.49 -12.11
C ILE A 52 -10.53 -12.43 -11.10
N SER A 53 -11.00 -11.25 -10.70
CA SER A 53 -12.10 -11.07 -9.74
C SER A 53 -12.93 -9.83 -10.06
N ASP A 54 -14.23 -9.91 -9.82
CA ASP A 54 -15.18 -8.79 -9.95
C ASP A 54 -15.41 -8.01 -8.65
N ASP A 55 -14.68 -8.33 -7.59
CA ASP A 55 -14.84 -7.71 -6.28
C ASP A 55 -14.54 -6.22 -6.30
N LYS A 56 -15.32 -5.47 -5.52
CA LYS A 56 -15.23 -4.01 -5.45
C LYS A 56 -14.34 -3.59 -4.28
N LEU A 57 -13.10 -3.26 -4.59
CA LEU A 57 -12.11 -2.81 -3.65
C LEU A 57 -11.64 -1.37 -3.96
N ILE A 58 -11.22 -0.66 -2.93
CA ILE A 58 -10.60 0.65 -3.04
C ILE A 58 -9.25 0.60 -2.33
N PHE A 59 -8.17 0.64 -3.10
CA PHE A 59 -6.82 0.71 -2.54
C PHE A 59 -6.40 2.17 -2.40
N ILE A 60 -6.00 2.54 -1.19
CA ILE A 60 -5.54 3.90 -0.87
C ILE A 60 -4.06 3.83 -0.54
N CYS A 61 -3.26 4.63 -1.24
CA CYS A 61 -1.82 4.71 -1.04
C CYS A 61 -1.32 6.16 -1.10
N GLY A 62 -0.07 6.36 -0.77
CA GLY A 62 0.60 7.66 -0.78
C GLY A 62 1.62 7.76 0.33
N MET A 63 2.32 8.88 0.43
CA MET A 63 3.30 9.09 1.50
C MET A 63 2.63 9.05 2.87
N PHE A 64 3.33 8.57 3.87
CA PHE A 64 2.91 8.70 5.27
C PHE A 64 2.51 10.15 5.57
N ARG A 65 1.47 10.37 6.36
CA ARG A 65 0.95 11.70 6.72
C ARG A 65 0.38 12.53 5.56
N SER A 66 0.12 11.95 4.40
CA SER A 66 -0.48 12.64 3.24
C SER A 66 -2.01 12.80 3.31
N GLY A 67 -2.66 12.24 4.33
CA GLY A 67 -4.10 12.31 4.51
C GLY A 67 -4.87 11.04 4.10
N SER A 68 -4.18 9.92 3.86
CA SER A 68 -4.81 8.65 3.47
C SER A 68 -5.89 8.18 4.47
N THR A 69 -5.64 8.32 5.77
CA THR A 69 -6.62 8.00 6.81
C THR A 69 -7.86 8.91 6.75
N LEU A 70 -7.67 10.21 6.48
CA LEU A 70 -8.79 11.15 6.34
C LEU A 70 -9.68 10.77 5.14
N ILE A 71 -9.07 10.44 4.01
CA ILE A 71 -9.82 10.01 2.80
C ILE A 71 -10.59 8.73 3.10
N GLU A 72 -9.99 7.75 3.75
CA GLU A 72 -10.68 6.52 4.14
C GLU A 72 -11.88 6.82 5.05
N GLN A 73 -11.72 7.68 6.06
CA GLN A 73 -12.82 8.06 6.96
C GLN A 73 -13.95 8.80 6.25
N ILE A 74 -13.63 9.62 5.24
CA ILE A 74 -14.65 10.28 4.40
C ILE A 74 -15.42 9.22 3.59
N LEU A 75 -14.72 8.29 2.96
CA LEU A 75 -15.35 7.21 2.19
C LEU A 75 -16.22 6.30 3.07
N ALA A 76 -15.78 6.02 4.28
CA ALA A 76 -16.49 5.18 5.25
C ALA A 76 -17.80 5.81 5.78
N GLN A 77 -18.08 7.09 5.48
CA GLN A 77 -19.41 7.66 5.73
C GLN A 77 -20.47 7.11 4.77
N HIS A 78 -20.07 6.49 3.69
CA HIS A 78 -21.00 5.84 2.78
C HIS A 78 -21.33 4.44 3.27
N ASN A 79 -22.63 4.11 3.39
CA ASN A 79 -23.15 2.87 3.97
C ASN A 79 -22.75 1.56 3.26
N LEU A 80 -22.24 1.66 2.03
CA LEU A 80 -21.76 0.50 1.26
C LEU A 80 -20.25 0.27 1.41
N ILE A 81 -19.53 1.18 2.07
CA ILE A 81 -18.07 1.12 2.17
C ILE A 81 -17.67 0.73 3.59
N THR A 82 -16.95 -0.38 3.67
CA THR A 82 -16.33 -0.87 4.91
C THR A 82 -14.87 -0.41 4.96
N PRO A 83 -14.44 0.32 6.00
CA PRO A 83 -13.04 0.70 6.15
C PRO A 83 -12.20 -0.52 6.60
N GLY A 84 -11.19 -0.88 5.81
CA GLY A 84 -10.27 -1.98 6.11
C GLY A 84 -8.96 -1.55 6.77
N GLY A 85 -8.68 -0.23 6.81
CA GLY A 85 -7.47 0.29 7.45
C GLY A 85 -6.18 -0.23 6.80
N GLU A 86 -5.14 -0.42 7.61
CA GLU A 86 -3.82 -0.88 7.17
C GLU A 86 -3.75 -2.41 7.14
N ASN A 87 -4.22 -2.99 6.05
CA ASN A 87 -4.22 -4.43 5.83
C ASN A 87 -2.80 -4.91 5.47
N GLU A 88 -2.26 -5.86 6.22
CA GLU A 88 -0.89 -6.36 6.04
C GLU A 88 -0.79 -7.61 5.15
N PHE A 89 -1.89 -8.08 4.58
CA PHE A 89 -1.92 -9.33 3.82
C PHE A 89 -0.84 -9.40 2.73
N PHE A 90 -0.82 -8.44 1.82
CA PHE A 90 0.12 -8.43 0.71
C PHE A 90 1.57 -8.27 1.20
N LYS A 91 1.82 -7.38 2.15
CA LYS A 91 3.15 -7.20 2.73
C LYS A 91 3.68 -8.51 3.33
N ARG A 92 2.85 -9.22 4.12
CA ARG A 92 3.24 -10.48 4.76
C ARG A 92 3.35 -11.65 3.77
N THR A 93 2.44 -11.71 2.78
CA THR A 93 2.37 -12.83 1.85
C THR A 93 3.44 -12.76 0.75
N LEU A 94 3.82 -11.56 0.33
CA LEU A 94 4.69 -11.37 -0.84
C LEU A 94 6.16 -11.25 -0.47
N GLN A 95 6.48 -10.62 0.67
CA GLN A 95 7.84 -10.47 1.21
C GLN A 95 8.95 -10.34 0.14
N GLU A 96 10.04 -11.11 0.30
CA GLU A 96 11.25 -11.01 -0.54
C GLU A 96 11.07 -11.57 -1.96
N SER A 97 10.06 -12.41 -2.21
CA SER A 97 9.85 -13.03 -3.53
C SER A 97 9.15 -12.13 -4.57
N PHE A 98 8.71 -10.94 -4.15
CA PHE A 98 8.05 -9.97 -5.03
C PHE A 98 9.06 -9.01 -5.66
N PRO A 99 8.97 -8.69 -6.98
CA PRO A 99 7.94 -9.10 -7.94
C PRO A 99 8.26 -10.39 -8.74
N GLN A 100 9.46 -10.94 -8.62
CA GLN A 100 10.01 -11.98 -9.51
C GLN A 100 9.13 -13.22 -9.59
N ARG A 101 8.52 -13.61 -8.47
CA ARG A 101 7.59 -14.75 -8.40
C ARG A 101 6.42 -14.64 -9.39
N PHE A 102 6.05 -13.43 -9.77
CA PHE A 102 4.88 -13.15 -10.60
C PHE A 102 5.21 -12.93 -12.08
N ALA A 103 6.48 -12.84 -12.45
CA ALA A 103 6.92 -12.63 -13.84
C ALA A 103 6.28 -13.64 -14.81
N PHE A 104 6.19 -14.89 -14.39
CA PHE A 104 5.65 -16.01 -15.16
C PHE A 104 4.55 -16.76 -14.41
N ALA A 105 3.83 -16.08 -13.51
CA ALA A 105 2.78 -16.73 -12.74
C ALA A 105 1.67 -17.26 -13.65
N GLU A 106 1.17 -18.45 -13.33
CA GLU A 106 -0.05 -18.96 -13.95
C GLU A 106 -1.28 -18.22 -13.41
N GLU A 107 -2.31 -18.10 -14.22
CA GLU A 107 -3.57 -17.43 -13.82
C GLU A 107 -4.18 -18.08 -12.57
N ALA A 108 -4.04 -19.40 -12.43
CA ALA A 108 -4.50 -20.15 -11.26
C ALA A 108 -3.86 -19.65 -9.94
N VAL A 109 -2.57 -19.31 -9.97
CA VAL A 109 -1.83 -18.78 -8.80
C VAL A 109 -2.36 -17.42 -8.41
N LEU A 110 -2.69 -16.58 -9.40
CA LEU A 110 -3.26 -15.26 -9.14
C LEU A 110 -4.70 -15.35 -8.62
N LYS A 111 -5.50 -16.26 -9.17
CA LYS A 111 -6.86 -16.54 -8.67
C LYS A 111 -6.85 -17.02 -7.21
N GLU A 112 -5.95 -17.96 -6.90
CA GLU A 112 -5.77 -18.43 -5.52
C GLU A 112 -5.36 -17.28 -4.59
N LEU A 113 -4.41 -16.44 -5.01
CA LEU A 113 -3.98 -15.28 -4.21
C LEU A 113 -5.11 -14.29 -3.97
N ALA A 114 -5.91 -13.98 -5.00
CA ALA A 114 -7.08 -13.11 -4.88
C ALA A 114 -8.11 -13.70 -3.90
N GLN A 115 -8.42 -14.99 -4.03
CA GLN A 115 -9.36 -15.65 -3.12
C GLN A 115 -8.87 -15.64 -1.67
N ARG A 116 -7.61 -15.96 -1.44
CA ARG A 116 -7.00 -15.92 -0.08
C ARG A 116 -7.06 -14.52 0.54
N TYR A 117 -6.86 -13.47 -0.26
CA TYR A 117 -7.00 -12.10 0.21
C TYR A 117 -8.46 -11.79 0.59
N LEU A 118 -9.43 -12.18 -0.23
CA LEU A 118 -10.85 -11.97 0.05
C LEU A 118 -11.31 -12.73 1.29
N ASP A 119 -10.90 -13.98 1.45
CA ASP A 119 -11.20 -14.80 2.63
C ASP A 119 -10.59 -14.19 3.91
N TYR A 120 -9.37 -13.68 3.81
CA TYR A 120 -8.75 -12.93 4.90
C TYR A 120 -9.56 -11.67 5.24
N CYS A 121 -9.96 -10.89 4.24
CA CYS A 121 -10.78 -9.70 4.44
C CYS A 121 -12.13 -10.02 5.08
N LYS A 122 -12.83 -11.07 4.63
CA LYS A 122 -14.08 -11.53 5.22
C LYS A 122 -13.91 -11.98 6.68
N THR A 123 -12.81 -12.63 6.97
CA THR A 123 -12.48 -13.05 8.35
C THR A 123 -12.26 -11.85 9.27
N CYS A 124 -11.59 -10.79 8.77
CA CYS A 124 -11.24 -9.61 9.58
C CYS A 124 -12.40 -8.60 9.69
N TYR A 125 -13.19 -8.43 8.64
CA TYR A 125 -14.16 -7.32 8.52
C TYR A 125 -15.61 -7.77 8.33
N GLY A 126 -15.86 -9.08 8.21
CA GLY A 126 -17.19 -9.63 7.86
C GLY A 126 -17.52 -9.48 6.38
N GLU A 127 -18.79 -9.63 6.03
CA GLU A 127 -19.27 -9.41 4.67
C GLU A 127 -19.28 -7.92 4.34
N PHE A 128 -18.84 -7.55 3.14
CA PHE A 128 -18.78 -6.17 2.66
C PHE A 128 -19.25 -6.06 1.20
N GLN A 129 -19.74 -4.89 0.82
CA GLN A 129 -20.06 -4.59 -0.58
C GLN A 129 -18.87 -3.91 -1.28
N VAL A 130 -18.21 -2.98 -0.60
CA VAL A 130 -16.96 -2.34 -1.02
C VAL A 130 -16.04 -2.28 0.20
N LEU A 131 -14.82 -2.75 0.07
CA LEU A 131 -13.82 -2.66 1.14
C LEU A 131 -12.71 -1.68 0.73
N THR A 132 -12.28 -0.83 1.66
CA THR A 132 -11.02 -0.08 1.48
C THR A 132 -9.85 -0.88 2.04
N ASP A 133 -8.70 -0.74 1.41
CA ASP A 133 -7.39 -1.19 1.92
C ASP A 133 -6.46 0.02 1.86
N LYS A 134 -6.17 0.58 3.01
CA LYS A 134 -5.41 1.82 3.12
C LYS A 134 -4.04 1.55 3.72
N ARG A 135 -3.05 1.39 2.85
CA ARG A 135 -1.65 1.32 3.24
C ARG A 135 -0.82 2.31 2.42
N PRO A 136 0.04 3.08 3.08
CA PRO A 136 0.94 4.00 2.37
C PRO A 136 1.75 3.30 1.27
N ASP A 137 2.21 2.08 1.50
CA ASP A 137 3.06 1.28 0.63
C ASP A 137 2.30 0.41 -0.41
N ASN A 138 0.97 0.48 -0.51
CA ASN A 138 0.19 -0.22 -1.54
C ASN A 138 0.64 0.12 -2.97
N TYR A 139 1.30 1.28 -3.18
CA TYR A 139 1.84 1.65 -4.49
C TYR A 139 2.86 0.63 -5.02
N LEU A 140 3.56 -0.10 -4.16
CA LEU A 140 4.49 -1.16 -4.56
C LEU A 140 3.78 -2.33 -5.25
N PHE A 141 2.53 -2.55 -4.94
CA PHE A 141 1.74 -3.69 -5.41
C PHE A 141 0.72 -3.33 -6.48
N LEU A 142 0.65 -2.07 -6.95
CA LEU A 142 -0.41 -1.58 -7.85
C LEU A 142 -0.62 -2.46 -9.08
N GLY A 143 0.45 -2.89 -9.75
CA GLY A 143 0.36 -3.77 -10.92
C GLY A 143 -0.30 -5.10 -10.57
N LEU A 144 0.15 -5.75 -9.50
CA LEU A 144 -0.43 -7.00 -9.02
C LEU A 144 -1.90 -6.81 -8.57
N LEU A 145 -2.19 -5.79 -7.77
CA LEU A 145 -3.54 -5.48 -7.29
C LEU A 145 -4.50 -5.22 -8.45
N LYS A 146 -4.02 -4.55 -9.51
CA LYS A 146 -4.82 -4.30 -10.71
C LYS A 146 -5.10 -5.57 -11.50
N ALA A 147 -4.17 -6.50 -11.53
CA ALA A 147 -4.39 -7.82 -12.16
C ALA A 147 -5.36 -8.67 -11.34
N LEU A 148 -5.19 -8.74 -10.02
CA LEU A 148 -6.05 -9.52 -9.12
C LEU A 148 -7.49 -8.97 -9.09
N PHE A 149 -7.65 -7.65 -9.07
CA PHE A 149 -8.92 -6.95 -8.90
C PHE A 149 -9.08 -5.86 -9.97
N PRO A 150 -9.44 -6.23 -11.21
CA PRO A 150 -9.48 -5.29 -12.33
C PRO A 150 -10.51 -4.16 -12.14
N ASN A 151 -11.55 -4.39 -11.34
CA ASN A 151 -12.57 -3.39 -11.01
C ASN A 151 -12.21 -2.50 -9.81
N ALA A 152 -11.11 -2.80 -9.12
CA ALA A 152 -10.64 -2.00 -7.99
C ALA A 152 -10.35 -0.55 -8.40
N LYS A 153 -10.63 0.37 -7.48
CA LYS A 153 -10.26 1.78 -7.60
C LYS A 153 -8.99 2.03 -6.80
N PHE A 154 -8.17 2.94 -7.31
CA PHE A 154 -6.91 3.34 -6.68
C PHE A 154 -6.97 4.82 -6.37
N ILE A 155 -6.69 5.18 -5.12
CA ILE A 155 -6.63 6.56 -4.65
C ILE A 155 -5.20 6.81 -4.18
N PHE A 156 -4.54 7.77 -4.81
CA PHE A 156 -3.21 8.22 -4.39
C PHE A 156 -3.34 9.56 -3.66
N THR A 157 -2.93 9.60 -2.40
CA THR A 157 -2.95 10.81 -1.59
C THR A 157 -1.62 11.54 -1.65
N GLN A 158 -1.67 12.85 -1.88
CA GLN A 158 -0.50 13.71 -1.95
C GLN A 158 -0.71 14.97 -1.10
N ARG A 159 0.35 15.42 -0.45
CA ARG A 159 0.40 16.63 0.36
C ARG A 159 1.61 17.46 -0.06
N ASN A 160 1.67 18.73 0.35
CA ASN A 160 2.87 19.54 0.20
C ASN A 160 4.08 18.79 0.79
N LYS A 161 5.20 18.72 0.04
CA LYS A 161 6.36 17.92 0.41
C LYS A 161 6.98 18.33 1.75
N LEU A 162 7.13 19.63 1.99
CA LEU A 162 7.71 20.15 3.23
C LEU A 162 6.81 19.87 4.43
N ASP A 163 5.49 20.10 4.30
CA ASP A 163 4.52 19.79 5.35
C ASP A 163 4.47 18.30 5.65
N ASN A 164 4.62 17.49 4.62
CA ASN A 164 4.62 16.03 4.77
C ASN A 164 5.88 15.57 5.52
N CYS A 165 7.05 16.04 5.11
CA CYS A 165 8.32 15.71 5.77
C CYS A 165 8.32 16.16 7.24
N LEU A 166 7.87 17.39 7.52
CA LEU A 166 7.74 17.88 8.89
C LEU A 166 6.78 17.05 9.75
N SER A 167 5.73 16.51 9.15
CA SER A 167 4.74 15.68 9.86
C SER A 167 5.23 14.25 10.12
N VAL A 168 6.21 13.78 9.34
CA VAL A 168 6.87 12.47 9.53
C VAL A 168 8.02 12.58 10.52
N TYR A 169 8.72 13.73 10.51
CA TYR A 169 9.84 14.05 11.37
C TYR A 169 9.46 14.07 12.85
#